data_79134ca73f1458d41600c59e0aaecda7
#
_entry.id   79134ca73f1458d41600c59e0aaecda7
#
_cell.length_a   1.000
_cell.length_b   1.000
_cell.length_c   1.000
_cell.angle_alpha   90.00
_cell.angle_beta   90.00
_cell.angle_gamma   90.00
#
_symmetry.space_group_name_H-M   'P 1'
#
loop_
_entity.id
_entity.type
_entity.pdbx_description
1 polymer ?
#
loop_
_entity_poly.entity_id
_entity_poly.type
_entity_poly.pdbx_seq_one_letter_code
_entity_poly.pdbx_strand_id
1 'polypeptide(L)'
;ITVPGLRLAYLHSPPRHATAVANRHLVASWIATPPMADLLSHWITDGTVAELAAWQSKAIAERHDVAEAVLGSLMPECHENSLHLWLHLPDGWSEDRFVEQARLQGVAVAAGSAFRANDKVRGEAIRVSLGSTRSEELKRGLSVLSAMLRDQPESLLPTI
;
A
#
# COMPACT_ATOMS: atom_id res chain seq x y z
N ILE A 1 6.35 10.51 0.64
CA ILE A 1 7.21 11.20 -0.32
C ILE A 1 8.09 10.21 -1.07
N THR A 2 8.21 10.36 -2.21
CA THR A 2 8.60 9.96 -3.53
C THR A 2 9.89 9.17 -3.74
N VAL A 3 10.83 9.09 -2.83
CA VAL A 3 12.11 8.39 -3.04
C VAL A 3 12.40 7.46 -1.86
N PRO A 4 11.73 6.29 -1.83
CA PRO A 4 11.90 5.34 -0.71
C PRO A 4 13.35 4.85 -0.54
N GLY A 5 14.17 4.94 -1.60
CA GLY A 5 15.59 4.59 -1.55
C GLY A 5 16.43 5.50 -0.65
N LEU A 6 16.03 6.72 -0.39
CA LEU A 6 16.71 7.62 0.54
C LEU A 6 16.59 7.16 2.00
N ARG A 7 15.57 6.35 2.31
CA ARG A 7 15.34 5.80 3.66
C ARG A 7 15.26 6.87 4.75
N LEU A 8 14.73 8.04 4.42
CA LEU A 8 14.48 9.15 5.34
C LEU A 8 12.99 9.38 5.55
N ALA A 9 12.63 9.71 6.77
CA ALA A 9 11.28 10.11 7.15
C ALA A 9 11.35 11.15 8.26
N TYR A 10 10.35 12.01 8.33
CA TYR A 10 10.18 12.96 9.42
C TYR A 10 9.07 12.48 10.34
N LEU A 11 9.32 12.53 11.63
CA LEU A 11 8.32 12.25 12.65
C LEU A 11 8.09 13.52 13.47
N HIS A 12 6.89 14.04 13.37
CA HIS A 12 6.42 15.14 14.23
C HIS A 12 5.51 14.57 15.31
N SER A 13 5.79 14.91 16.56
CA SER A 13 5.00 14.47 17.71
C SER A 13 4.58 15.65 18.59
N PRO A 14 3.45 15.56 19.30
CA PRO A 14 3.10 16.55 20.32
C PRO A 14 4.23 16.74 21.35
N PRO A 15 4.44 17.96 21.88
CA PRO A 15 5.54 18.22 22.82
C PRO A 15 5.62 17.27 24.02
N ARG A 16 4.47 16.83 24.54
CA ARG A 16 4.40 15.87 25.66
C ARG A 16 5.05 14.50 25.36
N HIS A 17 5.23 14.15 24.10
CA HIS A 17 5.82 12.88 23.67
C HIS A 17 7.21 13.05 23.04
N ALA A 18 7.68 14.28 22.81
CA ALA A 18 8.89 14.54 22.05
C ALA A 18 10.13 13.82 22.63
N THR A 19 10.34 13.89 23.94
CA THR A 19 11.48 13.23 24.62
C THR A 19 11.41 11.70 24.50
N ALA A 20 10.22 11.14 24.71
CA ALA A 20 10.05 9.69 24.61
C ALA A 20 10.26 9.18 23.16
N VAL A 21 9.79 9.93 22.17
CA VAL A 21 10.00 9.63 20.76
C VAL A 21 11.47 9.74 20.39
N ALA A 22 12.16 10.83 20.81
CA ALA A 22 13.57 11.02 20.54
C ALA A 22 14.45 9.91 21.14
N ASN A 23 14.18 9.51 22.39
CA ASN A 23 14.90 8.43 23.04
C ASN A 23 14.68 7.08 22.33
N ARG A 24 13.46 6.77 21.92
CA ARG A 24 13.16 5.53 21.17
C ARG A 24 13.81 5.54 19.78
N HIS A 25 13.81 6.67 19.12
CA HIS A 25 14.49 6.84 17.83
C HIS A 25 15.99 6.61 17.97
N LEU A 26 16.61 7.20 18.99
CA LEU A 26 18.03 7.03 19.28
C LEU A 26 18.40 5.56 19.49
N VAL A 27 17.59 4.82 20.25
CA VAL A 27 17.84 3.39 20.51
C VAL A 27 17.62 2.53 19.27
N ALA A 28 16.62 2.86 18.44
CA ALA A 28 16.25 2.05 17.28
C ALA A 28 17.14 2.28 16.05
N SER A 29 17.61 3.50 15.84
CA SER A 29 18.23 3.91 14.57
C SER A 29 19.51 4.73 14.75
N TRP A 30 19.88 5.08 15.97
CA TRP A 30 20.98 5.97 16.33
C TRP A 30 20.82 7.37 15.72
N ILE A 31 21.08 7.52 14.42
CA ILE A 31 20.88 8.76 13.65
C ILE A 31 20.40 8.43 12.22
N ALA A 32 19.80 9.41 11.57
CA ALA A 32 19.60 9.34 10.13
C ALA A 32 20.95 9.39 9.41
N THR A 33 21.05 8.77 8.23
CA THR A 33 22.28 8.78 7.43
C THR A 33 22.61 10.23 6.98
N PRO A 34 23.70 10.85 7.46
CA PRO A 34 23.96 12.27 7.24
C PRO A 34 23.94 12.71 5.77
N PRO A 35 24.64 12.01 4.82
CA PRO A 35 24.59 12.43 3.42
C PRO A 35 23.19 12.45 2.81
N MET A 36 22.30 11.54 3.26
CA MET A 36 20.92 11.52 2.79
C MET A 36 20.09 12.66 3.40
N ALA A 37 20.37 13.01 4.66
CA ALA A 37 19.75 14.15 5.33
C ALA A 37 20.13 15.48 4.66
N ASP A 38 21.41 15.65 4.31
CA ASP A 38 21.92 16.82 3.59
C ASP A 38 21.30 16.94 2.19
N LEU A 39 21.27 15.83 1.44
CA LEU A 39 20.64 15.78 0.14
C LEU A 39 19.15 16.19 0.20
N LEU A 40 18.42 15.62 1.17
CA LEU A 40 17.01 15.96 1.33
C LEU A 40 16.80 17.41 1.75
N SER A 41 17.66 17.95 2.62
CA SER A 41 17.64 19.37 3.02
C SER A 41 17.86 20.27 1.81
N HIS A 42 18.75 19.91 0.92
CA HIS A 42 19.00 20.61 -0.33
C HIS A 42 17.76 20.61 -1.23
N TRP A 43 17.16 19.44 -1.43
CA TRP A 43 15.94 19.28 -2.24
C TRP A 43 14.71 19.99 -1.65
N ILE A 44 14.65 20.15 -0.34
CA ILE A 44 13.60 20.96 0.29
C ILE A 44 13.82 22.45 -0.02
N THR A 45 15.08 22.89 0.07
CA THR A 45 15.44 24.31 -0.09
C THR A 45 15.33 24.78 -1.55
N ASP A 46 15.71 23.93 -2.51
CA ASP A 46 15.67 24.25 -3.95
C ASP A 46 14.31 23.97 -4.61
N GLY A 47 13.35 23.38 -3.88
CA GLY A 47 12.01 23.10 -4.37
C GLY A 47 11.83 21.71 -5.01
N THR A 48 12.88 20.94 -5.21
CA THR A 48 12.84 19.61 -5.84
C THR A 48 11.84 18.67 -5.15
N VAL A 49 11.75 18.71 -3.81
CA VAL A 49 10.76 17.90 -3.06
C VAL A 49 9.33 18.26 -3.44
N ALA A 50 9.03 19.54 -3.59
CA ALA A 50 7.69 19.99 -3.95
C ALA A 50 7.30 19.54 -5.37
N GLU A 51 8.21 19.65 -6.32
CA GLU A 51 8.01 19.19 -7.70
C GLU A 51 7.79 17.68 -7.77
N LEU A 52 8.63 16.90 -7.09
CA LEU A 52 8.49 15.45 -7.02
C LEU A 52 7.18 15.02 -6.35
N ALA A 53 6.77 15.72 -5.28
CA ALA A 53 5.51 15.44 -4.61
C ALA A 53 4.29 15.72 -5.51
N ALA A 54 4.31 16.82 -6.22
CA ALA A 54 3.26 17.17 -7.18
C ALA A 54 3.19 16.14 -8.34
N TRP A 55 4.33 15.77 -8.89
CA TRP A 55 4.41 14.74 -9.93
C TRP A 55 3.86 13.40 -9.42
N GLN A 56 4.23 12.98 -8.23
CA GLN A 56 3.76 11.73 -7.64
C GLN A 56 2.25 11.74 -7.38
N SER A 57 1.72 12.84 -6.82
CA SER A 57 0.28 12.96 -6.58
C SER A 57 -0.51 12.80 -7.87
N LYS A 58 -0.05 13.44 -8.96
CA LYS A 58 -0.67 13.28 -10.27
C LYS A 58 -0.60 11.84 -10.77
N ALA A 59 0.58 11.23 -10.70
CA ALA A 59 0.76 9.85 -11.15
C ALA A 59 -0.07 8.83 -10.33
N ILE A 60 -0.30 9.10 -9.05
CA ILE A 60 -1.18 8.27 -8.21
C ILE A 60 -2.65 8.49 -8.59
N ALA A 61 -3.09 9.73 -8.80
CA ALA A 61 -4.45 10.02 -9.22
C ALA A 61 -4.81 9.29 -10.53
N GLU A 62 -3.94 9.33 -11.53
CA GLU A 62 -4.12 8.58 -12.79
C GLU A 62 -4.27 7.06 -12.56
N ARG A 63 -3.59 6.51 -11.55
CA ARG A 63 -3.70 5.10 -11.18
C ARG A 63 -4.98 4.78 -10.42
N HIS A 64 -5.47 5.72 -9.62
CA HIS A 64 -6.78 5.62 -8.99
C HIS A 64 -7.89 5.61 -10.03
N ASP A 65 -7.82 6.46 -11.06
CA ASP A 65 -8.78 6.46 -12.17
C ASP A 65 -8.84 5.08 -12.87
N VAL A 66 -7.66 4.48 -13.11
CA VAL A 66 -7.59 3.11 -13.65
C VAL A 66 -8.21 2.09 -12.71
N ALA A 67 -7.95 2.21 -11.41
CA ALA A 67 -8.50 1.29 -10.41
C ALA A 67 -10.01 1.42 -10.30
N GLU A 68 -10.54 2.63 -10.27
CA GLU A 68 -11.96 2.91 -10.24
C GLU A 68 -12.68 2.37 -11.49
N ALA A 69 -12.11 2.60 -12.66
CA ALA A 69 -12.65 2.11 -13.93
C ALA A 69 -12.74 0.57 -13.99
N VAL A 70 -11.79 -0.14 -13.36
CA VAL A 70 -11.73 -1.62 -13.38
C VAL A 70 -12.53 -2.24 -12.24
N LEU A 71 -12.42 -1.71 -11.03
CA LEU A 71 -13.05 -2.27 -9.84
C LEU A 71 -14.53 -1.86 -9.73
N GLY A 72 -14.89 -0.64 -10.16
CA GLY A 72 -16.24 -0.12 -10.08
C GLY A 72 -16.78 -0.16 -8.65
N SER A 73 -17.86 -0.90 -8.43
CA SER A 73 -18.48 -1.07 -7.10
C SER A 73 -17.62 -1.78 -6.06
N LEU A 74 -16.51 -2.39 -6.47
CA LEU A 74 -15.53 -3.03 -5.57
C LEU A 74 -14.46 -2.05 -5.11
N MET A 75 -14.44 -0.81 -5.62
CA MET A 75 -13.46 0.20 -5.22
C MET A 75 -13.69 0.57 -3.74
N PRO A 76 -12.68 0.44 -2.87
CA PRO A 76 -12.81 0.78 -1.47
C PRO A 76 -12.79 2.29 -1.25
N GLU A 77 -13.38 2.76 -0.16
CA GLU A 77 -13.11 4.12 0.30
C GLU A 77 -11.64 4.27 0.65
N CYS A 78 -10.96 5.19 0.00
CA CYS A 78 -9.55 5.46 0.23
C CYS A 78 -9.21 6.93 -0.09
N HIS A 79 -8.09 7.40 0.44
CA HIS A 79 -7.59 8.72 0.11
C HIS A 79 -7.07 8.75 -1.33
N GLU A 80 -7.37 9.79 -2.09
CA GLU A 80 -6.99 9.96 -3.51
C GLU A 80 -5.49 9.82 -3.80
N ASN A 81 -4.64 10.12 -2.81
CA ASN A 81 -3.19 9.97 -2.89
C ASN A 81 -2.68 8.68 -2.23
N SER A 82 -3.53 7.70 -1.97
CA SER A 82 -3.11 6.43 -1.40
C SER A 82 -2.37 5.58 -2.43
N LEU A 83 -1.19 5.08 -2.06
CA LEU A 83 -0.44 4.11 -2.86
C LEU A 83 -1.00 2.69 -2.79
N HIS A 84 -1.96 2.46 -1.91
CA HIS A 84 -2.50 1.14 -1.63
C HIS A 84 -4.02 1.18 -1.56
N LEU A 85 -4.65 0.14 -2.10
CA LEU A 85 -6.05 -0.17 -1.87
C LEU A 85 -6.15 -1.28 -0.82
N TRP A 86 -7.19 -1.19 0.01
CA TRP A 86 -7.55 -2.21 0.98
C TRP A 86 -8.86 -2.84 0.54
N LEU A 87 -8.77 -4.02 -0.08
CA LEU A 87 -9.94 -4.71 -0.62
C LEU A 87 -10.41 -5.76 0.37
N HIS A 88 -11.65 -5.66 0.81
CA HIS A 88 -12.30 -6.68 1.60
C HIS A 88 -12.68 -7.88 0.73
N LEU A 89 -12.44 -9.07 1.25
CA LEU A 89 -12.78 -10.30 0.55
C LEU A 89 -14.24 -10.67 0.85
N PRO A 90 -14.97 -11.14 -0.16
CA PRO A 90 -16.32 -11.66 0.05
C PRO A 90 -16.30 -12.98 0.86
N ASP A 91 -17.45 -13.33 1.41
CA ASP A 91 -17.62 -14.55 2.19
C ASP A 91 -17.17 -15.79 1.39
N GLY A 92 -16.53 -16.71 2.10
CA GLY A 92 -15.97 -17.93 1.53
C GLY A 92 -14.52 -17.83 1.07
N TRP A 93 -13.94 -16.62 0.97
CA TRP A 93 -12.52 -16.45 0.76
C TRP A 93 -11.76 -16.32 2.09
N SER A 94 -10.65 -17.06 2.23
CA SER A 94 -9.60 -16.71 3.18
C SER A 94 -8.50 -15.92 2.49
N GLU A 95 -7.79 -15.07 3.25
CA GLU A 95 -6.66 -14.27 2.72
C GLU A 95 -5.61 -15.15 2.05
N ASP A 96 -5.21 -16.25 2.68
CA ASP A 96 -4.18 -17.14 2.16
C ASP A 96 -4.59 -17.76 0.83
N ARG A 97 -5.82 -18.26 0.74
CA ARG A 97 -6.35 -18.87 -0.49
C ARG A 97 -6.45 -17.84 -1.60
N PHE A 98 -6.91 -16.63 -1.29
CA PHE A 98 -7.02 -15.56 -2.28
C PHE A 98 -5.64 -15.13 -2.81
N VAL A 99 -4.68 -14.92 -1.92
CA VAL A 99 -3.30 -14.55 -2.27
C VAL A 99 -2.64 -15.62 -3.14
N GLU A 100 -2.83 -16.89 -2.80
CA GLU A 100 -2.29 -18.00 -3.60
C GLU A 100 -2.92 -18.06 -4.99
N GLN A 101 -4.24 -17.97 -5.09
CA GLN A 101 -4.95 -17.99 -6.37
C GLN A 101 -4.58 -16.79 -7.25
N ALA A 102 -4.49 -15.59 -6.66
CA ALA A 102 -4.02 -14.40 -7.38
C ALA A 102 -2.60 -14.60 -7.93
N ARG A 103 -1.71 -15.20 -7.13
CA ARG A 103 -0.34 -15.50 -7.53
C ARG A 103 -0.28 -16.48 -8.70
N LEU A 104 -1.12 -17.52 -8.71
CA LEU A 104 -1.22 -18.47 -9.82
C LEU A 104 -1.67 -17.79 -11.12
N GLN A 105 -2.45 -16.71 -11.02
CA GLN A 105 -2.85 -15.87 -12.15
C GLN A 105 -1.85 -14.73 -12.46
N GLY A 106 -0.66 -14.76 -11.83
CA GLY A 106 0.41 -13.79 -12.07
C GLY A 106 0.25 -12.46 -11.35
N VAL A 107 -0.62 -12.38 -10.32
CA VAL A 107 -0.86 -11.16 -9.54
C VAL A 107 -0.41 -11.35 -8.10
N ALA A 108 0.58 -10.56 -7.67
CA ALA A 108 1.07 -10.56 -6.29
C ALA A 108 0.35 -9.51 -5.46
N VAL A 109 -0.30 -9.93 -4.39
CA VAL A 109 -0.95 -9.06 -3.39
C VAL A 109 -0.51 -9.47 -1.98
N ALA A 110 -0.70 -8.61 -1.00
CA ALA A 110 -0.37 -8.91 0.37
C ALA A 110 -1.64 -9.21 1.19
N ALA A 111 -1.58 -10.26 2.02
CA ALA A 111 -2.65 -10.57 2.96
C ALA A 111 -2.83 -9.43 3.97
N GLY A 112 -4.06 -9.11 4.32
CA GLY A 112 -4.39 -8.07 5.28
C GLY A 112 -3.88 -8.38 6.69
N SER A 113 -3.84 -9.66 7.06
CA SER A 113 -3.30 -10.14 8.33
C SER A 113 -1.86 -9.67 8.61
N ALA A 114 -1.04 -9.50 7.55
CA ALA A 114 0.32 -8.99 7.69
C ALA A 114 0.40 -7.55 8.24
N PHE A 115 -0.71 -6.82 8.25
CA PHE A 115 -0.80 -5.42 8.71
C PHE A 115 -1.68 -5.25 9.95
N ARG A 116 -2.19 -6.34 10.52
CA ARG A 116 -3.02 -6.28 11.73
C ARG A 116 -2.16 -5.94 12.94
N ALA A 117 -2.57 -4.93 13.68
CA ALA A 117 -1.90 -4.56 14.93
C ALA A 117 -2.33 -5.45 16.12
N ASN A 118 -3.49 -6.10 16.01
CA ASN A 118 -4.03 -7.03 17.02
C ASN A 118 -5.09 -7.94 16.40
N ASP A 119 -5.43 -9.02 17.09
CA ASP A 119 -6.40 -10.04 16.65
C ASP A 119 -7.88 -9.62 16.76
N LYS A 120 -8.14 -8.38 17.17
CA LYS A 120 -9.53 -7.87 17.35
C LYS A 120 -10.14 -7.39 16.03
N VAL A 121 -9.33 -7.10 15.04
CA VAL A 121 -9.79 -6.69 13.71
C VAL A 121 -10.24 -7.94 12.97
N ARG A 122 -11.56 -8.04 12.76
CA ARG A 122 -12.17 -9.13 12.00
C ARG A 122 -12.36 -8.73 10.54
N GLY A 123 -12.37 -9.70 9.67
CA GLY A 123 -12.59 -9.55 8.24
C GLY A 123 -11.35 -9.93 7.42
N GLU A 124 -11.60 -10.68 6.37
CA GLU A 124 -10.57 -11.06 5.40
C GLU A 124 -10.37 -9.89 4.43
N ALA A 125 -9.13 -9.53 4.17
CA ALA A 125 -8.80 -8.44 3.27
C ALA A 125 -7.43 -8.65 2.59
N ILE A 126 -7.22 -7.96 1.50
CA ILE A 126 -5.91 -7.89 0.83
C ILE A 126 -5.49 -6.43 0.63
N ARG A 127 -4.20 -6.20 0.66
CA ARG A 127 -3.61 -4.93 0.26
C ARG A 127 -3.05 -5.02 -1.15
N VAL A 128 -3.54 -4.14 -2.02
CA VAL A 128 -3.08 -4.00 -3.40
C VAL A 128 -2.23 -2.74 -3.52
N SER A 129 -1.04 -2.84 -4.12
CA SER A 129 -0.18 -1.69 -4.39
C SER A 129 -0.44 -1.14 -5.78
N LEU A 130 -0.67 0.17 -5.87
CA LEU A 130 -0.86 0.87 -7.14
C LEU A 130 0.45 1.40 -7.73
N GLY A 131 1.54 1.43 -6.94
CA GLY A 131 2.72 2.24 -7.25
C GLY A 131 3.82 1.55 -8.06
N SER A 132 3.82 0.23 -8.19
CA SER A 132 5.03 -0.50 -8.60
C SER A 132 5.05 -1.01 -10.04
N THR A 133 3.95 -0.91 -10.78
CA THR A 133 3.81 -1.49 -12.13
C THR A 133 3.49 -0.43 -13.19
N ARG A 134 3.65 -0.78 -14.47
CA ARG A 134 3.17 0.04 -15.57
C ARG A 134 1.64 0.05 -15.61
N SER A 135 1.03 1.09 -16.18
CA SER A 135 -0.42 1.28 -16.20
C SER A 135 -1.17 0.08 -16.81
N GLU A 136 -0.67 -0.48 -17.90
CA GLU A 136 -1.27 -1.66 -18.56
C GLU A 136 -1.19 -2.92 -17.68
N GLU A 137 -0.09 -3.11 -16.98
CA GLU A 137 0.07 -4.23 -16.04
C GLU A 137 -0.84 -4.06 -14.84
N LEU A 138 -0.97 -2.82 -14.33
CA LEU A 138 -1.90 -2.48 -13.26
C LEU A 138 -3.33 -2.82 -13.65
N LYS A 139 -3.77 -2.34 -14.83
CA LYS A 139 -5.11 -2.61 -15.35
C LYS A 139 -5.37 -4.12 -15.47
N ARG A 140 -4.43 -4.87 -16.03
CA ARG A 140 -4.55 -6.34 -16.13
C ARG A 140 -4.63 -7.00 -14.77
N GLY A 141 -3.75 -6.65 -13.83
CA GLY A 141 -3.76 -7.19 -12.47
C GLY A 141 -5.06 -6.90 -11.73
N LEU A 142 -5.55 -5.66 -11.81
CA LEU A 142 -6.83 -5.26 -11.21
C LEU A 142 -8.02 -6.01 -11.86
N SER A 143 -7.97 -6.28 -13.17
CA SER A 143 -9.01 -7.06 -13.85
C SER A 143 -9.07 -8.50 -13.34
N VAL A 144 -7.92 -9.13 -13.10
CA VAL A 144 -7.84 -10.46 -12.47
C VAL A 144 -8.45 -10.42 -11.07
N LEU A 145 -8.05 -9.47 -10.23
CA LEU A 145 -8.59 -9.33 -8.87
C LEU A 145 -10.09 -9.05 -8.88
N SER A 146 -10.57 -8.19 -9.79
CA SER A 146 -12.00 -7.88 -9.93
C SER A 146 -12.81 -9.13 -10.31
N ALA A 147 -12.31 -9.97 -11.21
CA ALA A 147 -12.96 -11.24 -11.55
C ALA A 147 -13.02 -12.16 -10.33
N MET A 148 -11.91 -12.37 -9.65
CA MET A 148 -11.84 -13.23 -8.45
C MET A 148 -12.76 -12.76 -7.32
N LEU A 149 -12.88 -11.43 -7.11
CA LEU A 149 -13.76 -10.85 -6.08
C LEU A 149 -15.25 -11.00 -6.40
N ARG A 150 -15.60 -11.15 -7.68
CA ARG A 150 -16.99 -11.35 -8.13
C ARG A 150 -17.38 -12.83 -8.15
N ASP A 151 -16.39 -13.71 -8.31
CA ASP A 151 -16.61 -15.14 -8.32
C ASP A 151 -16.59 -15.70 -6.89
N GLN A 152 -17.55 -16.57 -6.57
CA GLN A 152 -17.46 -17.32 -5.34
C GLN A 152 -16.35 -18.38 -5.47
N PRO A 153 -15.54 -18.57 -4.41
CA PRO A 153 -14.54 -19.63 -4.44
C PRO A 153 -15.24 -20.98 -4.64
N GLU A 154 -14.79 -21.76 -5.61
CA GLU A 154 -15.27 -23.12 -5.76
C GLU A 154 -15.17 -23.87 -4.43
N SER A 155 -16.29 -24.40 -3.98
CA SER A 155 -16.31 -25.24 -2.80
C SER A 155 -15.42 -26.44 -3.07
N LEU A 156 -14.29 -26.54 -2.37
CA LEU A 156 -13.51 -27.77 -2.38
C LEU A 156 -14.41 -28.84 -1.75
N LEU A 157 -15.01 -29.68 -2.60
CA LEU A 157 -15.66 -30.88 -2.10
C LEU A 157 -14.57 -31.66 -1.36
N PRO A 158 -14.83 -32.11 -0.12
CA PRO A 158 -13.88 -32.96 0.56
C PRO A 158 -13.65 -34.17 -0.31
N THR A 159 -12.41 -34.36 -0.75
CA THR A 159 -11.99 -35.59 -1.42
C THR A 159 -12.10 -36.67 -0.36
N ILE A 160 -13.05 -37.59 -0.53
CA ILE A 160 -13.27 -38.80 0.30
C ILE A 160 -12.12 -39.75 0.01
#